data_1236d38bb7f3026e295ce04586220746
#
_entry.id   1236d38bb7f3026e295ce04586220746
#
_cell.length_a   1.000
_cell.length_b   1.000
_cell.length_c   1.000
_cell.angle_alpha   90.00
_cell.angle_beta   90.00
_cell.angle_gamma   90.00
#
_symmetry.space_group_name_H-M   'P 1'
#
loop_
_entity.id
_entity.type
_entity.pdbx_description
1 polymer ?
#
loop_
_entity_poly.entity_id
_entity_poly.type
_entity_poly.pdbx_seq_one_letter_code
_entity_poly.pdbx_strand_id
1 'polypeptide(L)'
;MRVVIQRVKEASVSVQGVKISEIQKGLLILVGVETQDAQQDIDWLVAKVAKLRIFEDLDGAMNVSLQDIDADVIVVSQFTLHASTKKGNRPSFIKAAKPEVAIPLYQGFVDSLEKELYKKIQTGQFGVMMEVALINDGPVTITIDSKNKE
;
A
#
# COMPACT_ATOMS: atom_id res chain seq x y z
N MET A 1 -6.07 8.26 -5.86
CA MET A 1 -5.41 7.42 -4.83
C MET A 1 -4.12 6.85 -5.40
N ARG A 2 -3.05 6.86 -4.63
CA ARG A 2 -1.75 6.31 -5.04
C ARG A 2 -1.32 5.20 -4.11
N VAL A 3 -0.72 4.17 -4.67
CA VAL A 3 -0.07 3.13 -3.90
C VAL A 3 1.37 2.94 -4.35
N VAL A 4 2.23 2.63 -3.39
CA VAL A 4 3.57 2.09 -3.64
C VAL A 4 3.60 0.70 -3.04
N ILE A 5 3.86 -0.27 -3.88
CA ILE A 5 3.85 -1.69 -3.55
C ILE A 5 5.27 -2.19 -3.56
N GLN A 6 5.69 -2.84 -2.48
CA GLN A 6 6.98 -3.50 -2.38
C GLN A 6 6.78 -4.98 -2.07
N ARG A 7 7.32 -5.86 -2.91
CA ARG A 7 7.41 -7.29 -2.61
C ARG A 7 8.46 -7.50 -1.54
N VAL A 8 8.11 -8.20 -0.47
CA VAL A 8 8.98 -8.33 0.71
C VAL A 8 9.19 -9.79 1.09
N LYS A 9 10.38 -10.07 1.66
CA LYS A 9 10.66 -11.32 2.39
C LYS A 9 10.09 -11.27 3.79
N GLU A 10 10.15 -10.08 4.41
CA GLU A 10 9.56 -9.75 5.69
C GLU A 10 9.34 -8.24 5.78
N ALA A 11 8.36 -7.83 6.56
CA ALA A 11 8.15 -6.44 6.91
C ALA A 11 7.49 -6.31 8.29
N SER A 12 7.71 -5.17 8.94
CA SER A 12 7.09 -4.86 10.22
C SER A 12 6.85 -3.35 10.37
N VAL A 13 5.89 -3.01 11.22
CA VAL A 13 5.59 -1.64 11.61
C VAL A 13 5.69 -1.54 13.13
N SER A 14 6.43 -0.54 13.62
CA SER A 14 6.52 -0.23 15.04
C SER A 14 6.07 1.21 15.30
N VAL A 15 5.45 1.42 16.45
CA VAL A 15 5.04 2.73 16.95
C VAL A 15 5.61 2.90 18.35
N GLN A 16 6.39 3.97 18.58
CA GLN A 16 7.05 4.22 19.86
C GLN A 16 7.85 3.00 20.40
N GLY A 17 8.56 2.32 19.49
CA GLY A 17 9.36 1.15 19.83
C GLY A 17 8.58 -0.16 20.03
N VAL A 18 7.27 -0.14 19.89
CA VAL A 18 6.40 -1.34 20.00
C VAL A 18 6.00 -1.82 18.62
N LYS A 19 6.33 -3.05 18.27
CA LYS A 19 5.91 -3.67 17.02
C LYS A 19 4.40 -3.93 17.06
N ILE A 20 3.66 -3.36 16.09
CA ILE A 20 2.20 -3.48 15.98
C ILE A 20 1.76 -4.38 14.82
N SER A 21 2.62 -4.56 13.83
CA SER A 21 2.34 -5.43 12.66
C SER A 21 3.62 -6.10 12.19
N GLU A 22 3.48 -7.33 11.72
CA GLU A 22 4.61 -8.10 11.16
C GLU A 22 4.10 -9.11 10.16
N ILE A 23 4.81 -9.25 9.03
CA ILE A 23 4.57 -10.29 8.03
C ILE A 23 5.88 -10.92 7.59
N GLN A 24 5.76 -12.13 7.05
CA GLN A 24 6.81 -12.78 6.26
C GLN A 24 6.62 -12.44 4.78
N LYS A 25 6.85 -13.38 3.87
CA LYS A 25 6.70 -13.20 2.41
C LYS A 25 5.36 -12.57 2.06
N GLY A 26 5.41 -11.47 1.31
CA GLY A 26 4.19 -10.78 0.92
C GLY A 26 4.41 -9.40 0.32
N LEU A 27 3.49 -8.49 0.60
CA LEU A 27 3.54 -7.12 0.12
C LEU A 27 3.46 -6.11 1.28
N LEU A 28 4.33 -5.11 1.23
CA LEU A 28 4.15 -3.86 1.95
C LEU A 28 3.56 -2.83 0.98
N ILE A 29 2.43 -2.23 1.34
CA ILE A 29 1.70 -1.28 0.51
C ILE A 29 1.57 0.05 1.25
N LEU A 30 2.16 1.10 0.69
CA LEU A 30 1.95 2.48 1.13
C LEU A 30 0.76 3.05 0.34
N VAL A 31 -0.21 3.65 1.04
CA VAL A 31 -1.43 4.21 0.44
C VAL A 31 -1.52 5.70 0.73
N GLY A 32 -1.55 6.50 -0.32
CA GLY A 32 -1.83 7.94 -0.27
C GLY A 32 -3.22 8.24 -0.83
N VAL A 33 -3.99 8.99 -0.05
CA VAL A 33 -5.33 9.44 -0.44
C VAL A 33 -5.28 10.92 -0.81
N GLU A 34 -5.89 11.29 -1.94
CA GLU A 34 -6.09 12.68 -2.33
C GLU A 34 -7.56 13.11 -2.17
N THR A 35 -7.79 14.42 -2.15
CA THR A 35 -9.11 15.00 -1.81
C THR A 35 -10.23 14.54 -2.76
N GLN A 36 -9.91 14.21 -4.00
CA GLN A 36 -10.90 13.80 -5.02
C GLN A 36 -11.08 12.28 -5.14
N ASP A 37 -10.45 11.51 -4.26
CA ASP A 37 -10.62 10.06 -4.27
C ASP A 37 -12.01 9.65 -3.77
N ALA A 38 -12.51 8.54 -4.31
CA ALA A 38 -13.81 7.99 -4.01
C ALA A 38 -13.76 6.44 -4.03
N GLN A 39 -14.87 5.79 -3.75
CA GLN A 39 -14.97 4.33 -3.72
C GLN A 39 -14.48 3.66 -5.01
N GLN A 40 -14.73 4.27 -6.16
CA GLN A 40 -14.26 3.76 -7.46
C GLN A 40 -12.73 3.66 -7.57
N ASP A 41 -12.00 4.55 -6.87
CA ASP A 41 -10.53 4.50 -6.83
C ASP A 41 -10.06 3.30 -6.01
N ILE A 42 -10.74 3.03 -4.90
CA ILE A 42 -10.51 1.86 -4.05
C ILE A 42 -10.76 0.59 -4.84
N ASP A 43 -11.92 0.45 -5.45
CA ASP A 43 -12.33 -0.76 -6.18
C ASP A 43 -11.35 -1.11 -7.29
N TRP A 44 -10.92 -0.08 -8.04
CA TRP A 44 -9.97 -0.28 -9.12
C TRP A 44 -8.59 -0.69 -8.60
N LEU A 45 -8.06 -0.01 -7.56
CA LEU A 45 -6.74 -0.32 -7.00
C LEU A 45 -6.71 -1.70 -6.33
N VAL A 46 -7.74 -2.03 -5.57
CA VAL A 46 -7.85 -3.34 -4.90
C VAL A 46 -7.81 -4.47 -5.93
N ALA A 47 -8.61 -4.36 -7.01
CA ALA A 47 -8.60 -5.33 -8.08
C ALA A 47 -7.23 -5.45 -8.77
N LYS A 48 -6.50 -4.33 -8.93
CA LYS A 48 -5.14 -4.34 -9.47
C LYS A 48 -4.15 -5.00 -8.52
N VAL A 49 -4.13 -4.60 -7.26
CA VAL A 49 -3.21 -5.11 -6.24
C VAL A 49 -3.36 -6.62 -6.06
N ALA A 50 -4.60 -7.09 -5.92
CA ALA A 50 -4.88 -8.51 -5.69
C ALA A 50 -4.40 -9.41 -6.84
N LYS A 51 -4.50 -8.92 -8.09
CA LYS A 51 -4.19 -9.67 -9.32
C LYS A 51 -2.83 -9.34 -9.92
N LEU A 52 -2.05 -8.48 -9.28
CA LEU A 52 -0.74 -8.09 -9.77
C LEU A 52 0.23 -9.27 -9.74
N ARG A 53 0.72 -9.69 -10.91
CA ARG A 53 1.52 -10.90 -11.09
C ARG A 53 3.00 -10.62 -10.90
N ILE A 54 3.42 -10.42 -9.65
CA ILE A 54 4.78 -10.04 -9.27
C ILE A 54 5.49 -11.05 -8.37
N PHE A 55 4.89 -12.20 -8.14
CA PHE A 55 5.56 -13.32 -7.51
C PHE A 55 6.02 -14.32 -8.57
N GLU A 56 7.12 -15.02 -8.26
CA GLU A 56 7.72 -15.96 -9.20
C GLU A 56 6.92 -17.26 -9.28
N ASP A 57 6.79 -17.77 -10.49
CA ASP A 57 6.34 -19.12 -10.77
C ASP A 57 7.47 -20.14 -10.64
N LEU A 58 7.20 -21.40 -11.00
CA LEU A 58 8.19 -22.48 -10.92
C LEU A 58 9.38 -22.30 -11.86
N ASP A 59 9.23 -21.50 -12.90
CA ASP A 59 10.29 -21.19 -13.88
C ASP A 59 11.06 -19.90 -13.51
N GLY A 60 10.71 -19.25 -12.38
CA GLY A 60 11.34 -18.03 -11.92
C GLY A 60 10.82 -16.76 -12.60
N ALA A 61 9.74 -16.84 -13.36
CA ALA A 61 9.11 -15.67 -14.00
C ALA A 61 8.04 -15.04 -13.10
N MET A 62 7.90 -13.71 -13.15
CA MET A 62 6.85 -12.99 -12.42
C MET A 62 5.48 -13.21 -13.07
N ASN A 63 4.81 -14.28 -12.69
CA ASN A 63 3.55 -14.74 -13.25
C ASN A 63 2.45 -15.00 -12.22
N VAL A 64 2.79 -15.01 -10.93
CA VAL A 64 1.89 -15.39 -9.85
C VAL A 64 1.43 -14.15 -9.10
N SER A 65 0.14 -14.06 -8.82
CA SER A 65 -0.46 -12.94 -8.10
C SER A 65 -0.56 -13.20 -6.59
N LEU A 66 -0.89 -12.16 -5.85
CA LEU A 66 -1.14 -12.26 -4.41
C LEU A 66 -2.33 -13.22 -4.11
N GLN A 67 -3.34 -13.26 -5.01
CA GLN A 67 -4.47 -14.19 -4.87
C GLN A 67 -4.09 -15.67 -5.08
N ASP A 68 -3.03 -15.93 -5.83
CA ASP A 68 -2.61 -17.29 -6.18
C ASP A 68 -1.74 -17.94 -5.10
N ILE A 69 -1.19 -17.15 -4.17
CA ILE A 69 -0.33 -17.61 -3.10
C ILE A 69 -0.84 -17.16 -1.74
N ASP A 70 -0.53 -17.93 -0.70
CA ASP A 70 -0.83 -17.54 0.69
C ASP A 70 0.27 -16.61 1.24
N ALA A 71 0.34 -15.40 0.68
CA ALA A 71 1.24 -14.36 1.14
C ALA A 71 0.51 -13.32 1.97
N ASP A 72 1.24 -12.61 2.82
CA ASP A 72 0.68 -11.62 3.74
C ASP A 72 0.77 -10.19 3.18
N VAL A 73 0.01 -9.29 3.78
CA VAL A 73 0.01 -7.88 3.39
C VAL A 73 0.05 -6.98 4.63
N ILE A 74 0.90 -5.95 4.57
CA ILE A 74 0.81 -4.78 5.45
C ILE A 74 0.41 -3.57 4.61
N VAL A 75 -0.61 -2.84 5.05
CA VAL A 75 -1.03 -1.57 4.45
C VAL A 75 -0.73 -0.43 5.41
N VAL A 76 0.01 0.57 4.95
CA VAL A 76 0.42 1.75 5.71
C VAL A 76 -0.07 3.01 5.01
N SER A 77 -0.72 3.91 5.75
CA SER A 77 -1.09 5.23 5.22
C SER A 77 0.14 6.10 4.99
N GLN A 78 0.20 6.76 3.83
CA GLN A 78 1.35 7.60 3.42
C GLN A 78 0.88 8.81 2.61
N PHE A 79 0.48 9.89 3.27
CA PHE A 79 0.00 11.09 2.59
C PHE A 79 1.06 11.78 1.71
N THR A 80 2.34 11.60 2.06
CA THR A 80 3.46 12.19 1.32
C THR A 80 3.62 11.66 -0.11
N LEU A 81 2.90 10.60 -0.50
CA LEU A 81 2.81 10.16 -1.89
C LEU A 81 2.17 11.22 -2.80
N HIS A 82 1.43 12.17 -2.23
CA HIS A 82 0.87 13.32 -2.92
C HIS A 82 1.71 14.60 -2.77
N ALA A 83 3.00 14.46 -2.45
CA ALA A 83 3.93 15.58 -2.41
C ALA A 83 4.12 16.21 -3.79
N SER A 84 4.17 17.54 -3.83
CA SER A 84 4.60 18.30 -4.99
C SER A 84 5.88 19.06 -4.66
N THR A 85 6.92 18.85 -5.47
CA THR A 85 8.22 19.52 -5.38
C THR A 85 8.45 20.45 -6.56
N LYS A 86 7.39 20.81 -7.30
CA LYS A 86 7.47 21.65 -8.51
C LYS A 86 8.01 23.05 -8.23
N LYS A 87 7.75 23.58 -7.03
CA LYS A 87 8.19 24.91 -6.62
C LYS A 87 9.07 24.83 -5.37
N GLY A 88 10.39 24.73 -5.59
CA GLY A 88 11.38 24.68 -4.50
C GLY A 88 11.49 23.32 -3.81
N ASN A 89 12.37 23.25 -2.79
CA ASN A 89 12.77 22.00 -2.14
C ASN A 89 11.92 21.64 -0.92
N ARG A 90 10.99 22.51 -0.50
CA ARG A 90 10.00 22.18 0.52
C ARG A 90 8.78 21.54 -0.13
N PRO A 91 8.49 20.25 0.13
CA PRO A 91 7.32 19.60 -0.47
C PRO A 91 6.00 20.29 -0.05
N SER A 92 5.09 20.39 -1.01
CA SER A 92 3.70 20.81 -0.75
C SER A 92 2.80 19.59 -0.74
N PHE A 93 1.90 19.51 0.23
CA PHE A 93 0.96 18.39 0.40
C PHE A 93 -0.50 18.82 0.19
N ILE A 94 -0.74 19.90 -0.56
CA ILE A 94 -2.08 20.45 -0.81
C ILE A 94 -3.05 19.42 -1.42
N LYS A 95 -2.54 18.50 -2.23
CA LYS A 95 -3.36 17.47 -2.86
C LYS A 95 -3.75 16.32 -1.91
N ALA A 96 -2.98 16.11 -0.85
CA ALA A 96 -3.29 15.07 0.13
C ALA A 96 -4.63 15.38 0.82
N ALA A 97 -5.47 14.36 0.94
CA ALA A 97 -6.73 14.49 1.66
C ALA A 97 -6.48 14.74 3.15
N LYS A 98 -7.35 15.56 3.75
CA LYS A 98 -7.38 15.75 5.20
C LYS A 98 -7.85 14.47 5.89
N PRO A 99 -7.53 14.27 7.20
CA PRO A 99 -7.87 13.05 7.93
C PRO A 99 -9.35 12.65 7.84
N GLU A 100 -10.27 13.62 7.84
CA GLU A 100 -11.72 13.37 7.77
C GLU A 100 -12.13 12.65 6.48
N VAL A 101 -11.40 12.88 5.39
CA VAL A 101 -11.60 12.21 4.09
C VAL A 101 -10.70 11.00 3.95
N ALA A 102 -9.45 11.12 4.38
CA ALA A 102 -8.44 10.09 4.17
C ALA A 102 -8.69 8.82 5.00
N ILE A 103 -9.11 8.96 6.26
CA ILE A 103 -9.32 7.81 7.17
C ILE A 103 -10.39 6.86 6.64
N PRO A 104 -11.61 7.30 6.28
CA PRO A 104 -12.63 6.41 5.74
C PRO A 104 -12.20 5.71 4.44
N LEU A 105 -11.51 6.41 3.54
CA LEU A 105 -11.06 5.84 2.28
C LEU A 105 -9.90 4.86 2.47
N TYR A 106 -8.98 5.16 3.36
CA TYR A 106 -7.91 4.24 3.75
C TYR A 106 -8.50 2.95 4.35
N GLN A 107 -9.42 3.08 5.30
CA GLN A 107 -10.09 1.92 5.91
C GLN A 107 -10.88 1.13 4.86
N GLY A 108 -11.58 1.82 3.98
CA GLY A 108 -12.30 1.21 2.85
C GLY A 108 -11.37 0.41 1.92
N PHE A 109 -10.15 0.90 1.67
CA PHE A 109 -9.14 0.17 0.90
C PHE A 109 -8.72 -1.12 1.62
N VAL A 110 -8.43 -1.05 2.92
CA VAL A 110 -8.05 -2.22 3.73
C VAL A 110 -9.19 -3.25 3.73
N ASP A 111 -10.41 -2.84 4.05
CA ASP A 111 -11.58 -3.73 4.14
C ASP A 111 -11.89 -4.39 2.79
N SER A 112 -11.78 -3.64 1.70
CA SER A 112 -12.01 -4.16 0.35
C SER A 112 -10.94 -5.16 -0.06
N LEU A 113 -9.68 -4.90 0.29
CA LEU A 113 -8.58 -5.81 0.00
C LEU A 113 -8.67 -7.09 0.84
N GLU A 114 -9.08 -7.01 2.12
CA GLU A 114 -9.37 -8.18 2.96
C GLU A 114 -10.45 -9.07 2.32
N LYS A 115 -11.53 -8.47 1.82
CA LYS A 115 -12.60 -9.19 1.13
C LYS A 115 -12.13 -9.86 -0.14
N GLU A 116 -11.35 -9.15 -0.96
CA GLU A 116 -10.84 -9.68 -2.24
C GLU A 116 -9.85 -10.84 -2.03
N LEU A 117 -9.05 -10.80 -0.97
CA LEU A 117 -8.04 -11.81 -0.66
C LEU A 117 -8.54 -12.91 0.28
N TYR A 118 -9.74 -12.77 0.85
CA TYR A 118 -10.29 -13.68 1.88
C TYR A 118 -9.35 -13.88 3.07
N LYS A 119 -8.59 -12.86 3.45
CA LYS A 119 -7.65 -12.93 4.57
C LYS A 119 -7.51 -11.59 5.29
N LYS A 120 -7.15 -11.63 6.56
CA LYS A 120 -6.82 -10.44 7.35
C LYS A 120 -5.56 -9.76 6.84
N ILE A 121 -5.59 -8.44 6.82
CA ILE A 121 -4.49 -7.58 6.43
C ILE A 121 -3.94 -6.87 7.65
N GLN A 122 -2.63 -6.88 7.78
CA GLN A 122 -1.93 -6.12 8.80
C GLN A 122 -1.91 -4.63 8.39
N THR A 123 -1.95 -3.75 9.37
CA THR A 123 -1.93 -2.31 9.13
C THR A 123 -0.96 -1.59 10.04
N GLY A 124 -0.54 -0.37 9.63
CA GLY A 124 0.02 0.61 10.52
C GLY A 124 -1.06 1.27 11.38
N GLN A 125 -0.71 2.39 11.99
CA GLN A 125 -1.62 3.25 12.74
C GLN A 125 -1.70 4.60 12.05
N PHE A 126 -2.90 4.99 11.61
CA PHE A 126 -3.09 6.25 10.89
C PHE A 126 -2.73 7.46 11.75
N GLY A 127 -1.99 8.40 11.15
CA GLY A 127 -1.70 9.71 11.75
C GLY A 127 -0.63 9.72 12.84
N VAL A 128 0.08 8.62 13.08
CA VAL A 128 1.19 8.57 14.04
C VAL A 128 2.52 8.37 13.32
N MET A 129 3.61 8.66 14.00
CA MET A 129 4.95 8.31 13.53
C MET A 129 5.15 6.81 13.62
N MET A 130 5.57 6.20 12.52
CA MET A 130 5.81 4.77 12.41
C MET A 130 7.24 4.50 11.95
N GLU A 131 7.82 3.43 12.44
CA GLU A 131 9.03 2.83 11.90
C GLU A 131 8.61 1.63 11.05
N VAL A 132 8.89 1.71 9.76
CA VAL A 132 8.54 0.66 8.78
C VAL A 132 9.83 -0.03 8.36
N ALA A 133 10.00 -1.27 8.80
CA ALA A 133 11.15 -2.10 8.45
C ALA A 133 10.72 -3.13 7.42
N LEU A 134 11.57 -3.40 6.42
CA LEU A 134 11.31 -4.40 5.39
C LEU A 134 12.59 -4.90 4.72
N ILE A 135 12.51 -6.10 4.17
CA ILE A 135 13.49 -6.59 3.19
C ILE A 135 12.77 -6.67 1.84
N ASN A 136 13.09 -5.74 0.94
CA ASN A 136 12.55 -5.77 -0.42
C ASN A 136 13.12 -6.96 -1.18
N ASP A 137 12.23 -7.81 -1.70
CA ASP A 137 12.58 -9.02 -2.39
C ASP A 137 12.67 -8.78 -3.90
N GLY A 138 13.90 -8.77 -4.41
CA GLY A 138 14.12 -8.67 -5.84
C GLY A 138 15.15 -7.63 -6.31
N PRO A 139 15.11 -6.32 -6.07
CA PRO A 139 14.00 -5.54 -5.53
C PRO A 139 12.81 -5.43 -6.51
N VAL A 140 11.61 -5.41 -5.97
CA VAL A 140 10.38 -5.17 -6.72
C VAL A 140 9.57 -4.07 -6.02
N THR A 141 9.45 -2.94 -6.70
CA THR A 141 8.71 -1.77 -6.23
C THR A 141 7.88 -1.22 -7.38
N ILE A 142 6.57 -1.11 -7.19
CA ILE A 142 5.61 -0.68 -8.20
C ILE A 142 4.78 0.45 -7.66
N THR A 143 4.60 1.50 -8.45
CA THR A 143 3.71 2.62 -8.15
C THR A 143 2.48 2.55 -9.05
N ILE A 144 1.30 2.75 -8.46
CA ILE A 144 0.04 2.81 -9.21
C ILE A 144 -0.75 4.04 -8.76
N ASP A 145 -1.29 4.78 -9.72
CA ASP A 145 -2.14 5.95 -9.47
C ASP A 145 -3.52 5.72 -10.13
N SER A 146 -4.59 5.77 -9.34
CA SER A 146 -5.96 5.55 -9.84
C SER A 146 -6.45 6.65 -10.78
N LYS A 147 -5.85 7.85 -10.70
CA LYS A 147 -6.18 9.01 -11.55
C LYS A 147 -5.30 9.08 -12.80
N ASN A 148 -4.12 8.48 -12.76
CA ASN A 148 -3.19 8.43 -13.89
C ASN A 148 -2.83 6.97 -14.17
N LYS A 149 -3.75 6.28 -14.82
CA LYS A 149 -3.65 4.85 -15.15
C LYS A 149 -2.69 4.68 -16.32
N GLU A 150 -1.52 4.10 -16.06
CA GLU A 150 -0.50 3.74 -17.05
C GLU A 150 -0.48 2.23 -17.28
#